data_1522555210d5f46a791ad8698d5ca533
#
_entry.id   1522555210d5f46a791ad8698d5ca533
#
_cell.length_a   1.000
_cell.length_b   1.000
_cell.length_c   1.000
_cell.angle_alpha   90.00
_cell.angle_beta   90.00
_cell.angle_gamma   90.00
#
_symmetry.space_group_name_H-M   'P 1'
#
loop_
_entity.id
_entity.type
_entity.pdbx_description
1 polymer ?
#
loop_
_entity_poly.entity_id
_entity_poly.type
_entity_poly.pdbx_seq_one_letter_code
_entity_poly.pdbx_strand_id
1 'polypeptide(L)'
;MKNKKTLHLAIALAISSMPLFSVAEANIYIGATVGDDYTVNASADAYPNLVGHAFGIYTNGGNASSVTTAGDRLTLITSGQAADGIRSNPSGNSDWQNATGTINVGDDLTITVSGNSADGLNINGSTVLNIGDNATINTLYNGELKYSNGDTSDGAHAVRANFHATINIGDGLTAGTLGESSHAVYAAQGRSTTNPTGGSKINIGKGAVLSTAGDGSHTVMMASNNGKIVIEEGAEMTTLGDGSHGVAAYADTSAKGSVANGTVEIGAGSTIATAGDGSHGVFANMTGSVLSLDDNVGIKTEGDASHGLLAQRGVIEAGDGLNISVEGSGSHGAYVNAATGSIEFLGGAAIDTNDNDGYAVYADKGTITGTAGNSTFNITGNMYADNSGSIDLDMDNNSVFTGSTALANSGTISLNLKNSSYWHVTSSSEVSSLHVSGGSMVNLSHEYCGDC
;
A
#
# COMPACT_ATOMS: atom_id res chain seq x y z
N MET A 1 9.46 1.53 24.49
CA MET A 1 10.61 1.32 23.56
C MET A 1 10.78 -0.18 23.35
N LYS A 2 9.86 -0.78 22.56
CA LYS A 2 9.91 -2.22 22.22
C LYS A 2 10.48 -2.38 20.80
N ASN A 3 11.62 -3.03 20.74
CA ASN A 3 12.22 -3.77 19.60
C ASN A 3 12.07 -3.29 18.14
N LYS A 4 12.12 -1.99 17.86
CA LYS A 4 12.38 -1.48 16.49
C LYS A 4 13.75 -2.01 15.92
N LYS A 5 14.62 -2.57 16.75
CA LYS A 5 15.97 -3.03 16.37
C LYS A 5 16.03 -4.41 15.68
N THR A 6 15.03 -5.26 15.83
CA THR A 6 15.13 -6.67 15.38
C THR A 6 14.84 -6.84 13.88
N LEU A 7 13.97 -6.00 13.30
CA LEU A 7 13.63 -6.08 11.88
C LEU A 7 14.64 -5.34 10.98
N HIS A 8 15.27 -4.27 11.48
CA HIS A 8 16.44 -3.66 10.79
C HIS A 8 17.58 -4.66 10.59
N LEU A 9 17.71 -5.62 11.50
CA LEU A 9 18.72 -6.66 11.42
C LEU A 9 18.40 -7.72 10.35
N ALA A 10 17.13 -8.02 10.09
CA ALA A 10 16.72 -8.99 9.07
C ALA A 10 16.92 -8.46 7.64
N ILE A 11 16.58 -7.19 7.39
CA ILE A 11 16.83 -6.53 6.10
C ILE A 11 18.33 -6.32 5.88
N ALA A 12 19.08 -5.95 6.93
CA ALA A 12 20.54 -5.81 6.85
C ALA A 12 21.28 -7.15 6.68
N LEU A 13 20.76 -8.25 7.23
CA LEU A 13 21.42 -9.57 7.14
C LEU A 13 21.24 -10.22 5.76
N ALA A 14 20.16 -9.96 5.04
CA ALA A 14 19.97 -10.41 3.66
C ALA A 14 20.95 -9.74 2.67
N ILE A 15 21.48 -8.58 3.04
CA ILE A 15 22.40 -7.77 2.20
C ILE A 15 23.88 -8.15 2.40
N SER A 16 24.24 -8.75 3.53
CA SER A 16 25.65 -8.97 3.91
C SER A 16 26.33 -10.18 3.28
N SER A 17 25.67 -10.97 2.45
CA SER A 17 26.20 -12.22 1.88
C SER A 17 26.46 -12.21 0.38
N MET A 18 26.44 -11.05 -0.29
CA MET A 18 26.76 -10.99 -1.72
C MET A 18 28.28 -11.05 -1.95
N PRO A 19 28.78 -11.97 -2.78
CA PRO A 19 30.19 -11.96 -3.19
C PRO A 19 30.45 -10.73 -4.09
N LEU A 20 31.46 -9.95 -3.74
CA LEU A 20 31.98 -8.86 -4.56
C LEU A 20 32.66 -9.43 -5.81
N PHE A 21 31.95 -9.52 -6.90
CA PHE A 21 32.58 -9.71 -8.22
C PHE A 21 32.78 -8.35 -8.88
N SER A 22 34.01 -8.03 -9.24
CA SER A 22 34.36 -6.87 -10.05
C SER A 22 33.99 -7.16 -11.49
N VAL A 23 32.98 -6.47 -12.02
CA VAL A 23 32.63 -6.53 -13.44
C VAL A 23 32.61 -5.13 -14.02
N ALA A 24 32.95 -5.01 -15.30
CA ALA A 24 33.14 -3.78 -16.03
C ALA A 24 31.88 -2.90 -16.04
N GLU A 25 32.10 -1.59 -15.97
CA GLU A 25 31.08 -0.55 -16.16
C GLU A 25 30.49 -0.67 -17.58
N ALA A 26 29.38 -1.35 -17.73
CA ALA A 26 28.67 -1.40 -19.00
C ALA A 26 27.16 -1.32 -18.77
N ASN A 27 26.58 -0.17 -19.06
CA ASN A 27 25.12 0.04 -19.03
C ASN A 27 24.45 -0.70 -20.19
N ILE A 28 23.24 -1.17 -19.97
CA ILE A 28 22.41 -1.76 -21.00
C ILE A 28 21.60 -0.64 -21.67
N TYR A 29 21.83 -0.41 -22.96
CA TYR A 29 21.15 0.62 -23.74
C TYR A 29 19.95 0.09 -24.53
N ILE A 30 19.15 1.01 -25.07
CA ILE A 30 17.98 0.76 -25.91
C ILE A 30 18.29 -0.23 -27.03
N GLY A 31 17.41 -1.22 -27.19
CA GLY A 31 17.51 -2.23 -28.24
C GLY A 31 18.63 -3.24 -28.01
N ALA A 32 19.28 -3.21 -26.85
CA ALA A 32 20.26 -4.22 -26.50
C ALA A 32 19.59 -5.54 -26.13
N THR A 33 20.27 -6.64 -26.42
CA THR A 33 19.93 -7.97 -25.90
C THR A 33 21.12 -8.45 -25.12
N VAL A 34 20.92 -8.77 -23.84
CA VAL A 34 21.90 -9.40 -22.98
C VAL A 34 21.40 -10.76 -22.51
N GLY A 35 22.31 -11.72 -22.42
CA GLY A 35 21.98 -13.07 -21.97
C GLY A 35 21.80 -13.18 -20.46
N ASP A 36 21.72 -14.41 -20.00
CA ASP A 36 21.60 -14.74 -18.58
C ASP A 36 22.88 -14.41 -17.80
N ASP A 37 22.76 -14.35 -16.47
CA ASP A 37 23.89 -14.14 -15.54
C ASP A 37 24.68 -12.83 -15.76
N TYR A 38 24.04 -11.78 -16.26
CA TYR A 38 24.70 -10.51 -16.53
C TYR A 38 24.70 -9.60 -15.31
N THR A 39 25.83 -8.92 -15.03
CA THR A 39 25.95 -7.97 -13.91
C THR A 39 26.35 -6.60 -14.42
N VAL A 40 25.62 -5.56 -13.98
CA VAL A 40 25.93 -4.16 -14.20
C VAL A 40 26.21 -3.49 -12.87
N ASN A 41 27.32 -2.73 -12.81
CA ASN A 41 27.67 -1.92 -11.66
C ASN A 41 27.87 -0.47 -12.13
N ALA A 42 27.02 0.45 -11.69
CA ALA A 42 27.04 1.85 -12.08
C ALA A 42 27.16 2.74 -10.83
N SER A 43 28.21 3.55 -10.76
CA SER A 43 28.51 4.42 -9.61
C SER A 43 28.50 5.92 -9.92
N ALA A 44 28.23 6.31 -11.16
CA ALA A 44 28.20 7.72 -11.57
C ALA A 44 26.90 8.39 -11.15
N ASP A 45 26.97 9.69 -10.78
CA ASP A 45 25.77 10.49 -10.49
C ASP A 45 24.98 10.79 -11.77
N ALA A 46 23.69 10.55 -11.75
CA ALA A 46 22.79 10.90 -12.83
C ALA A 46 22.37 12.39 -12.79
N TYR A 47 22.40 13.01 -11.63
CA TYR A 47 22.07 14.42 -11.41
C TYR A 47 23.34 15.25 -11.12
N PRO A 48 23.52 16.48 -11.70
CA PRO A 48 22.57 17.20 -12.56
C PRO A 48 22.66 16.86 -14.06
N ASN A 49 23.54 15.97 -14.48
CA ASN A 49 23.95 15.84 -15.88
C ASN A 49 23.24 14.72 -16.67
N LEU A 50 22.35 13.94 -16.06
CA LEU A 50 21.62 12.81 -16.68
C LEU A 50 22.52 11.96 -17.59
N VAL A 51 23.67 11.53 -17.08
CA VAL A 51 24.63 10.74 -17.89
C VAL A 51 24.14 9.30 -17.96
N GLY A 52 24.01 8.75 -19.16
CA GLY A 52 23.56 7.38 -19.38
C GLY A 52 24.36 6.30 -18.63
N HIS A 53 25.55 6.60 -18.17
CA HIS A 53 26.41 5.69 -17.40
C HIS A 53 26.02 5.49 -15.92
N ALA A 54 25.02 6.22 -15.44
CA ALA A 54 24.56 6.14 -14.05
C ALA A 54 23.50 5.05 -13.81
N PHE A 55 22.88 4.51 -14.85
CA PHE A 55 21.76 3.59 -14.76
C PHE A 55 22.16 2.15 -15.08
N GLY A 56 21.49 1.18 -14.47
CA GLY A 56 21.66 -0.23 -14.83
C GLY A 56 21.12 -0.52 -16.21
N ILE A 57 19.82 -0.26 -16.45
CA ILE A 57 19.21 -0.23 -17.79
C ILE A 57 18.65 1.17 -18.04
N TYR A 58 18.97 1.74 -19.18
CA TYR A 58 18.47 3.03 -19.59
C TYR A 58 17.85 2.96 -20.99
N THR A 59 16.56 3.32 -21.09
CA THR A 59 15.90 3.45 -22.39
C THR A 59 15.60 4.90 -22.69
N ASN A 60 16.18 5.41 -23.75
CA ASN A 60 15.95 6.74 -24.27
C ASN A 60 14.82 6.68 -25.30
N GLY A 61 13.57 6.81 -24.81
CA GLY A 61 12.36 6.55 -25.57
C GLY A 61 12.08 7.51 -26.74
N GLY A 62 12.74 7.30 -27.87
CA GLY A 62 12.46 8.03 -29.11
C GLY A 62 11.70 7.21 -30.16
N ASN A 63 11.55 5.91 -29.98
CA ASN A 63 10.87 5.05 -30.94
C ASN A 63 10.01 4.01 -30.23
N ALA A 64 8.72 4.01 -30.51
CA ALA A 64 7.73 3.05 -29.99
C ALA A 64 8.04 1.57 -30.30
N SER A 65 9.00 1.31 -31.16
CA SER A 65 9.42 -0.03 -31.59
C SER A 65 10.72 -0.53 -30.94
N SER A 66 11.29 0.23 -29.99
CA SER A 66 12.53 -0.22 -29.31
C SER A 66 12.19 -1.25 -28.23
N VAL A 67 12.75 -2.44 -28.36
CA VAL A 67 12.66 -3.50 -27.35
C VAL A 67 14.05 -3.73 -26.79
N THR A 68 14.16 -3.67 -25.47
CA THR A 68 15.38 -4.08 -24.75
C THR A 68 15.08 -5.41 -24.05
N THR A 69 15.95 -6.38 -24.19
CA THR A 69 15.74 -7.70 -23.57
C THR A 69 16.97 -8.08 -22.72
N ALA A 70 16.74 -8.49 -21.50
CA ALA A 70 17.73 -9.12 -20.63
C ALA A 70 17.24 -10.51 -20.23
N GLY A 71 18.16 -11.47 -20.15
CA GLY A 71 17.88 -12.85 -19.73
C GLY A 71 17.68 -12.97 -18.23
N ASP A 72 17.74 -14.19 -17.75
CA ASP A 72 17.55 -14.52 -16.34
C ASP A 72 18.77 -14.15 -15.49
N ARG A 73 18.58 -14.00 -14.19
CA ARG A 73 19.61 -13.70 -13.19
C ARG A 73 20.40 -12.43 -13.47
N LEU A 74 19.73 -11.42 -14.03
CA LEU A 74 20.31 -10.09 -14.20
C LEU A 74 20.55 -9.43 -12.83
N THR A 75 21.75 -8.91 -12.60
CA THR A 75 22.09 -8.15 -11.39
C THR A 75 22.44 -6.70 -11.74
N LEU A 76 21.74 -5.75 -11.14
CA LEU A 76 21.96 -4.31 -11.30
C LEU A 76 22.32 -3.69 -9.95
N ILE A 77 23.49 -3.04 -9.87
CA ILE A 77 23.95 -2.34 -8.67
C ILE A 77 24.21 -0.90 -9.06
N THR A 78 23.52 0.04 -8.44
CA THR A 78 23.71 1.49 -8.66
C THR A 78 23.95 2.21 -7.34
N SER A 79 24.85 3.20 -7.33
CA SER A 79 25.21 3.95 -6.11
C SER A 79 25.28 5.47 -6.29
N GLY A 80 25.16 5.97 -7.51
CA GLY A 80 25.17 7.41 -7.78
C GLY A 80 23.87 8.10 -7.43
N GLN A 81 23.90 9.43 -7.23
CA GLN A 81 22.71 10.24 -6.99
C GLN A 81 21.76 10.14 -8.19
N ALA A 82 20.47 9.86 -7.94
CA ALA A 82 19.41 9.63 -8.92
C ALA A 82 19.75 8.55 -9.97
N ALA A 83 20.63 7.60 -9.61
CA ALA A 83 21.10 6.53 -10.46
C ALA A 83 20.17 5.30 -10.29
N ASP A 84 19.08 5.27 -11.02
CA ASP A 84 18.08 4.21 -10.94
C ASP A 84 18.61 2.86 -11.46
N GLY A 85 18.04 1.77 -10.99
CA GLY A 85 18.33 0.44 -11.51
C GLY A 85 17.88 0.30 -12.96
N ILE A 86 16.57 0.48 -13.22
CA ILE A 86 15.99 0.51 -14.55
C ILE A 86 15.23 1.83 -14.73
N ARG A 87 15.56 2.57 -15.77
CA ARG A 87 14.90 3.83 -16.10
C ARG A 87 14.47 3.94 -17.53
N SER A 88 13.23 4.33 -17.76
CA SER A 88 12.80 4.83 -19.06
C SER A 88 12.69 6.35 -19.02
N ASN A 89 13.38 7.03 -19.95
CA ASN A 89 13.33 8.48 -20.11
C ASN A 89 13.37 8.84 -21.60
N PRO A 90 12.56 9.81 -22.07
CA PRO A 90 12.76 10.35 -23.39
C PRO A 90 14.04 11.17 -23.46
N SER A 91 14.67 11.20 -24.61
CA SER A 91 15.92 11.90 -24.88
C SER A 91 15.92 13.35 -24.36
N GLY A 92 16.63 13.58 -23.30
CA GLY A 92 17.33 14.84 -22.98
C GLY A 92 16.52 16.10 -22.81
N ASN A 93 15.35 16.12 -22.24
CA ASN A 93 14.71 17.26 -21.58
C ASN A 93 13.20 17.04 -21.37
N SER A 94 12.73 17.24 -20.12
CA SER A 94 11.36 17.59 -19.71
C SER A 94 10.13 16.82 -20.24
N ASP A 95 10.23 15.97 -21.24
CA ASP A 95 9.09 15.27 -21.86
C ASP A 95 8.97 13.78 -21.44
N TRP A 96 9.10 13.51 -20.17
CA TRP A 96 8.99 12.18 -19.53
C TRP A 96 7.70 11.43 -19.93
N GLN A 97 6.65 12.19 -20.19
CA GLN A 97 5.35 11.66 -20.63
C GLN A 97 5.37 11.01 -22.02
N ASN A 98 6.39 11.29 -22.83
CA ASN A 98 6.52 10.78 -24.20
C ASN A 98 7.45 9.57 -24.30
N ALA A 99 7.95 9.04 -23.18
CA ALA A 99 8.70 7.79 -23.19
C ALA A 99 7.82 6.65 -23.75
N THR A 100 8.38 5.84 -24.63
CA THR A 100 7.71 4.68 -25.21
C THR A 100 8.69 3.54 -25.38
N GLY A 101 8.22 2.32 -25.54
CA GLY A 101 9.04 1.15 -25.76
C GLY A 101 8.70 0.01 -24.82
N THR A 102 9.41 -1.09 -24.96
CA THR A 102 9.25 -2.27 -24.12
C THR A 102 10.60 -2.71 -23.57
N ILE A 103 10.63 -3.02 -22.28
CA ILE A 103 11.76 -3.63 -21.61
C ILE A 103 11.29 -5.00 -21.12
N ASN A 104 12.00 -6.06 -21.47
CA ASN A 104 11.75 -7.40 -20.97
C ASN A 104 12.97 -7.87 -20.18
N VAL A 105 12.75 -8.34 -18.99
CA VAL A 105 13.76 -8.94 -18.09
C VAL A 105 13.27 -10.32 -17.69
N GLY A 106 14.15 -11.31 -17.72
CA GLY A 106 13.84 -12.67 -17.30
C GLY A 106 13.65 -12.83 -15.80
N ASP A 107 13.72 -14.06 -15.34
CA ASP A 107 13.54 -14.42 -13.93
C ASP A 107 14.76 -14.07 -13.07
N ASP A 108 14.55 -14.06 -11.75
CA ASP A 108 15.61 -13.89 -10.73
C ASP A 108 16.37 -12.54 -10.87
N LEU A 109 15.69 -11.47 -11.31
CA LEU A 109 16.27 -10.13 -11.35
C LEU A 109 16.67 -9.66 -9.94
N THR A 110 17.89 -9.14 -9.81
CA THR A 110 18.35 -8.48 -8.58
C THR A 110 18.71 -7.03 -8.84
N ILE A 111 18.07 -6.09 -8.15
CA ILE A 111 18.41 -4.66 -8.18
C ILE A 111 18.77 -4.20 -6.78
N THR A 112 19.95 -3.57 -6.64
CA THR A 112 20.37 -2.90 -5.42
C THR A 112 20.75 -1.46 -5.74
N VAL A 113 20.02 -0.51 -5.16
CA VAL A 113 20.24 0.92 -5.35
C VAL A 113 20.61 1.55 -4.01
N SER A 114 21.70 2.31 -3.95
CA SER A 114 22.17 2.99 -2.73
C SER A 114 22.31 4.51 -2.88
N GLY A 115 22.01 5.04 -4.06
CA GLY A 115 22.09 6.47 -4.33
C GLY A 115 20.94 7.29 -3.77
N ASN A 116 21.20 8.54 -3.41
CA ASN A 116 20.15 9.48 -3.01
C ASN A 116 19.14 9.69 -4.16
N SER A 117 17.84 9.66 -3.87
CA SER A 117 16.75 9.85 -4.85
C SER A 117 16.85 8.92 -6.06
N ALA A 118 17.37 7.73 -5.88
CA ALA A 118 17.54 6.74 -6.93
C ALA A 118 16.54 5.59 -6.72
N ASP A 119 15.70 5.34 -7.72
CA ASP A 119 14.67 4.31 -7.70
C ASP A 119 15.24 2.96 -8.18
N GLY A 120 14.67 1.86 -7.69
CA GLY A 120 14.94 0.53 -8.28
C GLY A 120 14.45 0.50 -9.73
N LEU A 121 13.17 0.77 -9.91
CA LEU A 121 12.50 0.93 -11.20
C LEU A 121 11.88 2.34 -11.29
N ASN A 122 12.18 3.08 -12.37
CA ASN A 122 11.61 4.40 -12.67
C ASN A 122 11.10 4.44 -14.10
N ILE A 123 9.88 3.97 -14.30
CA ILE A 123 9.29 3.78 -15.61
C ILE A 123 8.30 4.90 -15.92
N ASN A 124 8.50 5.54 -17.07
CA ASN A 124 7.80 6.76 -17.45
C ASN A 124 7.09 6.63 -18.80
N GLY A 125 6.10 7.48 -19.02
CA GLY A 125 5.37 7.59 -20.28
C GLY A 125 4.57 6.33 -20.61
N SER A 126 4.50 5.96 -21.87
CA SER A 126 3.83 4.73 -22.32
C SER A 126 4.80 3.54 -22.42
N THR A 127 5.86 3.53 -21.62
CA THR A 127 6.80 2.40 -21.58
C THR A 127 6.16 1.23 -20.85
N VAL A 128 6.39 0.03 -21.36
CA VAL A 128 6.01 -1.24 -20.72
C VAL A 128 7.27 -1.93 -20.24
N LEU A 129 7.32 -2.26 -18.97
CA LEU A 129 8.34 -3.09 -18.35
C LEU A 129 7.73 -4.44 -17.96
N ASN A 130 8.31 -5.53 -18.43
CA ASN A 130 7.96 -6.88 -18.02
C ASN A 130 9.15 -7.51 -17.33
N ILE A 131 8.95 -8.05 -16.15
CA ILE A 131 9.94 -8.78 -15.34
C ILE A 131 9.35 -10.15 -15.03
N GLY A 132 10.16 -11.19 -15.12
CA GLY A 132 9.79 -12.55 -14.77
C GLY A 132 9.63 -12.75 -13.25
N ASP A 133 9.73 -13.99 -12.82
CA ASP A 133 9.50 -14.39 -11.42
C ASP A 133 10.73 -14.12 -10.52
N ASN A 134 10.50 -14.09 -9.19
CA ASN A 134 11.53 -14.00 -8.14
C ASN A 134 12.39 -12.73 -8.18
N ALA A 135 11.86 -11.62 -8.66
CA ALA A 135 12.62 -10.36 -8.66
C ALA A 135 12.90 -9.86 -7.23
N THR A 136 14.12 -9.34 -7.00
CA THR A 136 14.52 -8.69 -5.75
C THR A 136 14.94 -7.26 -6.03
N ILE A 137 14.27 -6.26 -5.44
CA ILE A 137 14.50 -4.84 -5.69
C ILE A 137 14.62 -4.07 -4.38
N ASN A 138 15.82 -3.59 -4.06
CA ASN A 138 16.10 -2.90 -2.81
C ASN A 138 16.68 -1.50 -3.03
N THR A 139 16.13 -0.51 -2.34
CA THR A 139 16.70 0.83 -2.22
C THR A 139 17.22 1.04 -0.79
N LEU A 140 18.53 1.25 -0.67
CA LEU A 140 19.25 1.22 0.60
C LEU A 140 19.57 2.61 1.14
N TYR A 141 19.24 3.68 0.41
CA TYR A 141 19.47 5.04 0.89
C TYR A 141 18.54 5.34 2.07
N ASN A 142 19.13 5.72 3.20
CA ASN A 142 18.43 6.00 4.47
C ASN A 142 18.65 7.43 5.00
N GLY A 143 19.21 8.32 4.18
CA GLY A 143 19.44 9.73 4.53
C GLY A 143 18.24 10.61 4.23
N GLU A 144 18.29 11.88 4.71
CA GLU A 144 17.34 12.90 4.31
C GLU A 144 17.41 13.16 2.81
N LEU A 145 16.26 13.16 2.17
CA LEU A 145 16.14 13.36 0.74
C LEU A 145 16.19 14.85 0.42
N LYS A 146 17.41 15.37 0.16
CA LYS A 146 17.62 16.75 -0.29
C LYS A 146 18.39 16.75 -1.60
N TYR A 147 17.83 17.39 -2.60
CA TYR A 147 18.60 17.77 -3.77
C TYR A 147 19.67 18.80 -3.39
N SER A 148 20.75 18.90 -4.17
CA SER A 148 21.82 19.88 -3.97
C SER A 148 21.35 21.34 -3.98
N ASN A 149 20.17 21.62 -4.53
CA ASN A 149 19.50 22.94 -4.52
C ASN A 149 18.60 23.16 -3.28
N GLY A 150 18.52 22.22 -2.34
CA GLY A 150 17.74 22.33 -1.11
C GLY A 150 16.26 21.89 -1.23
N ASP A 151 15.79 21.47 -2.41
CA ASP A 151 14.47 20.92 -2.57
C ASP A 151 14.39 19.49 -1.96
N THR A 152 13.26 19.14 -1.36
CA THR A 152 13.01 17.78 -0.91
C THR A 152 12.75 16.87 -2.11
N SER A 153 13.34 15.69 -2.13
CA SER A 153 13.07 14.71 -3.17
C SER A 153 11.85 13.85 -2.84
N ASP A 154 11.32 13.17 -3.85
CA ASP A 154 10.13 12.31 -3.72
C ASP A 154 10.43 10.92 -3.11
N GLY A 155 11.58 10.68 -2.51
CA GLY A 155 11.97 9.37 -2.00
C GLY A 155 12.83 8.57 -2.97
N ALA A 156 13.24 7.38 -2.55
CA ALA A 156 13.93 6.38 -3.35
C ALA A 156 13.05 5.10 -3.36
N HIS A 157 12.21 4.99 -4.37
CA HIS A 157 11.20 3.92 -4.44
C HIS A 157 11.78 2.63 -5.02
N ALA A 158 11.28 1.46 -4.59
CA ALA A 158 11.72 0.22 -5.21
C ALA A 158 11.07 0.05 -6.58
N VAL A 159 9.77 0.23 -6.72
CA VAL A 159 9.00 0.13 -7.97
C VAL A 159 8.21 1.40 -8.19
N ARG A 160 8.52 2.17 -9.25
CA ARG A 160 7.81 3.40 -9.57
C ARG A 160 7.36 3.45 -11.02
N ALA A 161 6.06 3.64 -11.23
CA ALA A 161 5.45 3.91 -12.53
C ALA A 161 4.91 5.33 -12.59
N ASN A 162 5.29 6.11 -13.61
CA ASN A 162 4.87 7.49 -13.77
C ASN A 162 4.11 7.69 -15.09
N PHE A 163 3.22 8.66 -15.11
CA PHE A 163 2.40 9.07 -16.27
C PHE A 163 1.47 7.93 -16.73
N HIS A 164 1.82 7.17 -17.76
CA HIS A 164 1.04 6.05 -18.31
C HIS A 164 1.83 4.76 -18.34
N ALA A 165 2.94 4.70 -17.60
CA ALA A 165 3.80 3.53 -17.59
C ALA A 165 3.04 2.29 -17.13
N THR A 166 3.43 1.15 -17.69
CA THR A 166 2.95 -0.15 -17.23
C THR A 166 4.14 -0.99 -16.77
N ILE A 167 4.05 -1.49 -15.55
CA ILE A 167 5.03 -2.43 -14.97
C ILE A 167 4.32 -3.74 -14.68
N ASN A 168 4.82 -4.84 -15.21
CA ASN A 168 4.37 -6.18 -14.93
C ASN A 168 5.53 -6.95 -14.31
N ILE A 169 5.33 -7.53 -13.13
CA ILE A 169 6.30 -8.35 -12.40
C ILE A 169 5.63 -9.69 -12.09
N GLY A 170 6.33 -10.78 -12.34
CA GLY A 170 5.88 -12.13 -12.05
C GLY A 170 5.76 -12.44 -10.57
N ASP A 171 5.67 -13.71 -10.23
CA ASP A 171 5.49 -14.19 -8.86
C ASP A 171 6.76 -13.99 -8.01
N GLY A 172 6.60 -13.88 -6.68
CA GLY A 172 7.70 -13.88 -5.74
C GLY A 172 8.53 -12.59 -5.69
N LEU A 173 7.98 -11.43 -6.07
CA LEU A 173 8.66 -10.15 -5.90
C LEU A 173 9.04 -9.91 -4.44
N THR A 174 10.32 -9.58 -4.19
CA THR A 174 10.76 -8.98 -2.92
C THR A 174 11.18 -7.54 -3.17
N ALA A 175 10.51 -6.56 -2.56
CA ALA A 175 10.82 -5.14 -2.73
C ALA A 175 10.93 -4.43 -1.37
N GLY A 176 12.07 -3.73 -1.15
CA GLY A 176 12.35 -3.09 0.13
C GLY A 176 12.92 -1.68 0.00
N THR A 177 12.53 -0.77 0.92
CA THR A 177 13.07 0.60 1.00
C THR A 177 13.45 0.96 2.44
N LEU A 178 14.54 1.72 2.63
CA LEU A 178 15.00 2.16 3.94
C LEU A 178 14.76 3.65 4.22
N GLY A 179 14.61 4.47 3.18
CA GLY A 179 14.53 5.93 3.29
C GLY A 179 13.16 6.46 3.67
N GLU A 180 13.12 7.71 4.16
CA GLU A 180 11.89 8.46 4.36
C GLU A 180 11.18 8.70 3.01
N SER A 181 9.84 8.73 3.02
CA SER A 181 9.00 8.94 1.83
C SER A 181 9.35 8.01 0.65
N SER A 182 9.90 6.83 0.94
CA SER A 182 10.38 5.85 -0.03
C SER A 182 9.45 4.65 -0.06
N HIS A 183 8.60 4.57 -1.07
CA HIS A 183 7.57 3.53 -1.18
C HIS A 183 8.11 2.26 -1.84
N ALA A 184 7.61 1.09 -1.43
CA ALA A 184 7.99 -0.16 -2.11
C ALA A 184 7.34 -0.24 -3.50
N VAL A 185 6.05 0.11 -3.63
CA VAL A 185 5.32 0.16 -4.90
C VAL A 185 4.61 1.50 -5.02
N TYR A 186 4.90 2.27 -6.08
CA TYR A 186 4.40 3.62 -6.26
C TYR A 186 3.88 3.87 -7.68
N ALA A 187 2.58 4.07 -7.81
CA ALA A 187 1.98 4.57 -9.05
C ALA A 187 1.78 6.09 -8.94
N ALA A 188 2.62 6.85 -9.62
CA ALA A 188 2.67 8.30 -9.56
C ALA A 188 2.03 8.97 -10.78
N GLN A 189 1.48 10.18 -10.59
CA GLN A 189 0.91 10.99 -11.68
C GLN A 189 1.99 11.61 -12.58
N GLY A 190 3.18 11.85 -12.04
CA GLY A 190 4.18 12.70 -12.68
C GLY A 190 3.82 14.18 -12.66
N ARG A 191 4.81 15.04 -12.92
CA ARG A 191 4.66 16.52 -12.84
C ARG A 191 4.16 17.17 -14.14
N SER A 192 3.39 16.46 -14.97
CA SER A 192 2.86 17.04 -16.22
C SER A 192 1.74 18.03 -15.96
N THR A 193 1.76 19.16 -16.69
CA THR A 193 0.67 20.16 -16.68
C THR A 193 -0.49 19.80 -17.60
N THR A 194 -0.29 18.84 -18.50
CA THR A 194 -1.34 18.31 -19.38
C THR A 194 -1.86 17.02 -18.74
N ASN A 195 -3.12 17.03 -18.33
CA ASN A 195 -3.76 15.90 -17.67
C ASN A 195 -3.83 14.70 -18.63
N PRO A 196 -3.00 13.66 -18.46
CA PRO A 196 -3.05 12.50 -19.34
C PRO A 196 -4.34 11.72 -19.09
N THR A 197 -4.94 11.18 -20.15
CA THR A 197 -6.21 10.46 -20.10
C THR A 197 -6.12 9.04 -19.53
N GLY A 198 -4.91 8.54 -19.23
CA GLY A 198 -4.66 7.23 -18.64
C GLY A 198 -3.76 7.32 -17.42
N GLY A 199 -3.88 6.38 -16.51
CA GLY A 199 -3.07 6.27 -15.30
C GLY A 199 -1.92 5.28 -15.42
N SER A 200 -0.97 5.38 -14.51
CA SER A 200 0.09 4.39 -14.34
C SER A 200 -0.49 3.04 -13.90
N LYS A 201 0.09 1.95 -14.37
CA LYS A 201 -0.34 0.60 -14.05
C LYS A 201 0.82 -0.21 -13.50
N ILE A 202 0.58 -0.93 -12.40
CA ILE A 202 1.52 -1.87 -11.82
C ILE A 202 0.77 -3.16 -11.53
N ASN A 203 1.25 -4.27 -12.09
CA ASN A 203 0.74 -5.60 -11.84
C ASN A 203 1.85 -6.44 -11.24
N ILE A 204 1.61 -7.04 -10.08
CA ILE A 204 2.55 -7.88 -9.34
C ILE A 204 1.89 -9.22 -9.10
N GLY A 205 2.59 -10.30 -9.43
CA GLY A 205 2.14 -11.66 -9.24
C GLY A 205 2.08 -12.07 -7.76
N LYS A 206 1.88 -13.36 -7.53
CA LYS A 206 1.61 -13.95 -6.22
C LYS A 206 2.81 -13.94 -5.30
N GLY A 207 2.54 -13.94 -3.98
CA GLY A 207 3.58 -14.10 -2.96
C GLY A 207 4.56 -12.95 -2.87
N ALA A 208 4.16 -11.73 -3.20
CA ALA A 208 5.03 -10.56 -3.09
C ALA A 208 5.36 -10.25 -1.63
N VAL A 209 6.63 -9.89 -1.34
CA VAL A 209 7.08 -9.41 -0.02
C VAL A 209 7.52 -7.96 -0.15
N LEU A 210 6.75 -7.05 0.43
CA LEU A 210 6.95 -5.61 0.36
C LEU A 210 7.27 -5.04 1.74
N SER A 211 8.36 -4.27 1.86
CA SER A 211 8.75 -3.70 3.14
C SER A 211 9.26 -2.26 3.04
N THR A 212 8.90 -1.43 4.02
CA THR A 212 9.42 -0.06 4.15
C THR A 212 9.83 0.24 5.59
N ALA A 213 10.94 0.98 5.78
CA ALA A 213 11.45 1.29 7.11
C ALA A 213 11.40 2.78 7.47
N GLY A 214 11.42 3.68 6.50
CA GLY A 214 11.42 5.13 6.74
C GLY A 214 10.04 5.70 7.05
N ASP A 215 10.01 6.89 7.66
CA ASP A 215 8.77 7.60 7.95
C ASP A 215 8.09 8.07 6.65
N GLY A 216 6.76 8.08 6.62
CA GLY A 216 5.97 8.42 5.44
C GLY A 216 6.14 7.46 4.26
N SER A 217 6.65 6.24 4.48
CA SER A 217 7.01 5.27 3.46
C SER A 217 6.01 4.13 3.42
N HIS A 218 5.15 4.10 2.39
CA HIS A 218 4.08 3.10 2.25
C HIS A 218 4.55 1.86 1.49
N THR A 219 4.01 0.68 1.80
CA THR A 219 4.31 -0.49 0.95
C THR A 219 3.65 -0.34 -0.42
N VAL A 220 2.42 0.16 -0.48
CA VAL A 220 1.70 0.43 -1.74
C VAL A 220 1.13 1.84 -1.72
N MET A 221 1.53 2.66 -2.69
CA MET A 221 1.06 4.04 -2.83
C MET A 221 0.46 4.29 -4.20
N MET A 222 -0.82 4.64 -4.22
CA MET A 222 -1.55 5.11 -5.41
C MET A 222 -1.68 6.63 -5.38
N ALA A 223 -1.00 7.32 -6.29
CA ALA A 223 -1.10 8.76 -6.50
C ALA A 223 -1.20 9.11 -7.99
N SER A 224 -1.81 8.22 -8.78
CA SER A 224 -1.99 8.39 -10.23
C SER A 224 -3.45 8.53 -10.59
N ASN A 225 -3.77 9.53 -11.42
CA ASN A 225 -5.12 9.75 -11.93
C ASN A 225 -5.56 8.59 -12.82
N ASN A 226 -6.67 7.93 -12.51
CA ASN A 226 -7.10 6.68 -13.14
C ASN A 226 -6.01 5.59 -13.17
N GLY A 227 -5.10 5.60 -12.21
CA GLY A 227 -4.07 4.58 -12.05
C GLY A 227 -4.63 3.26 -11.53
N LYS A 228 -3.90 2.18 -11.76
CA LYS A 228 -4.26 0.86 -11.22
C LYS A 228 -3.02 0.14 -10.68
N ILE A 229 -3.11 -0.35 -9.46
CA ILE A 229 -2.16 -1.31 -8.87
C ILE A 229 -2.92 -2.59 -8.58
N VAL A 230 -2.38 -3.72 -9.03
CA VAL A 230 -2.86 -5.06 -8.69
C VAL A 230 -1.72 -5.83 -8.06
N ILE A 231 -1.95 -6.38 -6.89
CA ILE A 231 -1.05 -7.32 -6.21
C ILE A 231 -1.84 -8.59 -6.00
N GLU A 232 -1.38 -9.69 -6.57
CA GLU A 232 -2.07 -10.97 -6.49
C GLU A 232 -1.98 -11.60 -5.10
N GLU A 233 -2.54 -12.78 -4.94
CA GLU A 233 -2.73 -13.47 -3.67
C GLU A 233 -1.44 -13.73 -2.87
N GLY A 234 -1.56 -13.74 -1.53
CA GLY A 234 -0.51 -14.14 -0.61
C GLY A 234 0.61 -13.12 -0.42
N ALA A 235 0.36 -11.84 -0.67
CA ALA A 235 1.36 -10.79 -0.46
C ALA A 235 1.58 -10.50 1.04
N GLU A 236 2.83 -10.24 1.43
CA GLU A 236 3.22 -9.80 2.77
C GLU A 236 3.70 -8.33 2.70
N MET A 237 3.02 -7.44 3.41
CA MET A 237 3.30 -6.00 3.40
C MET A 237 3.61 -5.50 4.80
N THR A 238 4.79 -4.89 5.01
CA THR A 238 5.21 -4.41 6.34
C THR A 238 5.77 -3.00 6.29
N THR A 239 5.29 -2.11 7.18
CA THR A 239 5.85 -0.77 7.39
C THR A 239 6.32 -0.58 8.83
N LEU A 240 7.43 0.15 9.03
CA LEU A 240 8.01 0.42 10.35
C LEU A 240 7.97 1.89 10.75
N GLY A 241 8.01 2.81 9.79
CA GLY A 241 8.08 4.25 10.03
C GLY A 241 6.76 4.85 10.47
N ASP A 242 6.81 6.03 11.09
CA ASP A 242 5.63 6.80 11.46
C ASP A 242 4.95 7.38 10.21
N GLY A 243 3.61 7.44 10.20
CA GLY A 243 2.84 7.88 9.04
C GLY A 243 2.98 6.99 7.80
N SER A 244 3.43 5.75 7.99
CA SER A 244 3.74 4.80 6.90
C SER A 244 2.62 3.76 6.79
N HIS A 245 1.72 3.96 5.82
CA HIS A 245 0.57 3.06 5.65
C HIS A 245 0.96 1.79 4.87
N GLY A 246 0.23 0.72 5.12
CA GLY A 246 0.35 -0.50 4.31
C GLY A 246 -0.07 -0.20 2.87
N VAL A 247 -1.35 0.06 2.64
CA VAL A 247 -1.90 0.42 1.33
C VAL A 247 -2.50 1.82 1.40
N ALA A 248 -2.06 2.73 0.56
CA ALA A 248 -2.53 4.12 0.56
C ALA A 248 -2.94 4.60 -0.84
N ALA A 249 -4.04 5.35 -0.90
CA ALA A 249 -4.42 6.14 -2.05
C ALA A 249 -4.67 7.57 -1.62
N TYR A 250 -3.79 8.50 -2.00
CA TYR A 250 -4.00 9.93 -1.77
C TYR A 250 -3.32 10.79 -2.84
N ALA A 251 -3.80 12.01 -2.98
CA ALA A 251 -3.22 12.94 -3.93
C ALA A 251 -1.83 13.35 -3.45
N ASP A 252 -0.82 13.10 -4.25
CA ASP A 252 0.50 13.67 -4.05
C ASP A 252 0.39 15.20 -4.12
N THR A 253 0.82 15.89 -3.06
CA THR A 253 0.79 17.37 -3.00
C THR A 253 1.74 18.03 -4.00
N SER A 254 2.69 17.27 -4.53
CA SER A 254 3.61 17.71 -5.60
C SER A 254 2.99 17.62 -7.00
N ALA A 255 1.89 16.86 -7.16
CA ALA A 255 1.19 16.74 -8.43
C ALA A 255 0.47 18.05 -8.80
N LYS A 256 0.75 18.58 -9.98
CA LYS A 256 0.03 19.74 -10.53
C LYS A 256 -1.32 19.27 -11.11
N GLY A 257 -2.32 19.14 -10.27
CA GLY A 257 -3.68 18.75 -10.69
C GLY A 257 -4.40 17.92 -9.65
N SER A 258 -5.72 17.82 -9.74
CA SER A 258 -6.49 16.92 -8.88
C SER A 258 -6.27 15.47 -9.32
N VAL A 259 -5.66 14.67 -8.48
CA VAL A 259 -5.55 13.22 -8.69
C VAL A 259 -6.83 12.56 -8.18
N ALA A 260 -7.43 11.70 -8.97
CA ALA A 260 -8.69 11.04 -8.66
C ALA A 260 -8.79 9.65 -9.31
N ASN A 261 -9.74 8.84 -8.84
CA ASN A 261 -10.13 7.56 -9.44
C ASN A 261 -8.99 6.51 -9.55
N GLY A 262 -8.05 6.51 -8.61
CA GLY A 262 -7.05 5.45 -8.51
C GLY A 262 -7.63 4.17 -7.94
N THR A 263 -7.23 3.01 -8.45
CA THR A 263 -7.67 1.69 -7.97
C THR A 263 -6.48 0.89 -7.45
N VAL A 264 -6.64 0.27 -6.28
CA VAL A 264 -5.69 -0.71 -5.75
C VAL A 264 -6.45 -1.98 -5.43
N GLU A 265 -5.98 -3.11 -5.95
CA GLU A 265 -6.53 -4.44 -5.71
C GLU A 265 -5.47 -5.28 -5.00
N ILE A 266 -5.81 -5.80 -3.82
CA ILE A 266 -4.96 -6.66 -2.99
C ILE A 266 -5.58 -8.05 -2.94
N GLY A 267 -4.87 -9.03 -3.46
CA GLY A 267 -5.33 -10.40 -3.60
C GLY A 267 -5.49 -11.15 -2.28
N ALA A 268 -6.23 -12.24 -2.36
CA ALA A 268 -6.67 -13.05 -1.22
C ALA A 268 -5.51 -13.57 -0.36
N GLY A 269 -5.74 -13.72 0.94
CA GLY A 269 -4.76 -14.26 1.88
C GLY A 269 -3.53 -13.37 2.11
N SER A 270 -3.54 -12.12 1.62
CA SER A 270 -2.46 -11.16 1.86
C SER A 270 -2.47 -10.64 3.29
N THR A 271 -1.29 -10.20 3.78
CA THR A 271 -1.14 -9.63 5.12
C THR A 271 -0.54 -8.22 5.06
N ILE A 272 -1.05 -7.35 5.92
CA ILE A 272 -0.62 -5.94 6.05
C ILE A 272 -0.28 -5.68 7.52
N ALA A 273 0.96 -5.32 7.82
CA ALA A 273 1.40 -5.00 9.16
C ALA A 273 2.04 -3.60 9.22
N THR A 274 1.59 -2.76 10.15
CA THR A 274 2.15 -1.42 10.37
C THR A 274 2.55 -1.23 11.83
N ALA A 275 3.74 -0.68 12.09
CA ALA A 275 4.28 -0.52 13.44
C ALA A 275 4.42 0.93 13.89
N GLY A 276 4.47 1.92 13.00
CA GLY A 276 4.65 3.33 13.32
C GLY A 276 3.36 4.02 13.77
N ASP A 277 3.49 5.15 14.47
CA ASP A 277 2.36 5.98 14.88
C ASP A 277 1.72 6.66 13.65
N GLY A 278 0.38 6.77 13.63
CA GLY A 278 -0.37 7.30 12.51
C GLY A 278 -0.28 6.45 11.23
N SER A 279 0.12 5.17 11.36
CA SER A 279 0.37 4.26 10.24
C SER A 279 -0.79 3.29 10.07
N HIS A 280 -1.71 3.62 9.15
CA HIS A 280 -2.91 2.82 8.92
C HIS A 280 -2.61 1.58 8.07
N GLY A 281 -3.39 0.52 8.28
CA GLY A 281 -3.33 -0.66 7.41
C GLY A 281 -3.70 -0.29 5.97
N VAL A 282 -4.91 0.25 5.76
CA VAL A 282 -5.42 0.72 4.47
C VAL A 282 -5.97 2.14 4.60
N PHE A 283 -5.51 3.04 3.73
CA PHE A 283 -5.88 4.46 3.76
C PHE A 283 -6.41 4.97 2.42
N ALA A 284 -7.71 5.25 2.34
CA ALA A 284 -8.37 5.78 1.15
C ALA A 284 -8.64 7.30 1.30
N ASN A 285 -7.73 8.15 0.78
CA ASN A 285 -7.85 9.62 0.83
C ASN A 285 -7.73 10.28 -0.55
N MET A 286 -8.08 9.57 -1.60
CA MET A 286 -8.16 10.12 -2.95
C MET A 286 -9.61 10.10 -3.43
N THR A 287 -10.10 11.21 -3.94
CA THR A 287 -11.48 11.31 -4.45
C THR A 287 -11.73 10.28 -5.55
N GLY A 288 -12.78 9.47 -5.38
CA GLY A 288 -13.16 8.43 -6.33
C GLY A 288 -12.19 7.23 -6.39
N SER A 289 -11.23 7.12 -5.47
CA SER A 289 -10.41 5.90 -5.37
C SER A 289 -11.20 4.74 -4.80
N VAL A 290 -10.82 3.53 -5.25
CA VAL A 290 -11.31 2.26 -4.72
C VAL A 290 -10.11 1.42 -4.30
N LEU A 291 -10.05 1.05 -3.03
CA LEU A 291 -9.09 0.12 -2.48
C LEU A 291 -9.83 -1.17 -2.15
N SER A 292 -9.61 -2.20 -2.95
CA SER A 292 -10.30 -3.49 -2.83
C SER A 292 -9.36 -4.51 -2.21
N LEU A 293 -9.82 -5.15 -1.16
CA LEU A 293 -9.17 -6.27 -0.48
C LEU A 293 -9.98 -7.53 -0.79
N ASP A 294 -9.34 -8.53 -1.35
CA ASP A 294 -9.96 -9.83 -1.58
C ASP A 294 -10.15 -10.61 -0.28
N ASP A 295 -10.60 -11.86 -0.39
CA ASP A 295 -10.92 -12.72 0.76
C ASP A 295 -9.71 -13.03 1.65
N ASN A 296 -9.96 -13.16 2.95
CA ASN A 296 -8.99 -13.58 3.96
C ASN A 296 -7.74 -12.67 4.08
N VAL A 297 -7.87 -11.38 3.82
CA VAL A 297 -6.80 -10.42 4.08
C VAL A 297 -6.65 -10.19 5.57
N GLY A 298 -5.40 -10.19 6.08
CA GLY A 298 -5.05 -9.89 7.46
C GLY A 298 -4.46 -8.48 7.61
N ILE A 299 -4.93 -7.70 8.57
CA ILE A 299 -4.41 -6.36 8.89
C ILE A 299 -4.04 -6.28 10.37
N LYS A 300 -2.81 -5.88 10.65
CA LYS A 300 -2.34 -5.60 12.01
C LYS A 300 -1.73 -4.20 12.10
N THR A 301 -2.19 -3.39 13.06
CA THR A 301 -1.59 -2.07 13.36
C THR A 301 -1.16 -1.99 14.82
N GLU A 302 0.07 -1.52 15.09
CA GLU A 302 0.65 -1.46 16.44
C GLU A 302 0.81 -0.03 16.97
N GLY A 303 0.96 0.98 16.09
CA GLY A 303 1.21 2.36 16.46
C GLY A 303 -0.03 3.09 16.99
N ASP A 304 0.18 4.18 17.74
CA ASP A 304 -0.90 5.05 18.23
C ASP A 304 -1.57 5.78 17.06
N ALA A 305 -2.87 6.02 17.15
CA ALA A 305 -3.70 6.62 16.08
C ALA A 305 -3.57 5.92 14.71
N SER A 306 -3.32 4.60 14.73
CA SER A 306 -3.07 3.76 13.56
C SER A 306 -4.26 2.83 13.33
N HIS A 307 -5.15 3.23 12.41
CA HIS A 307 -6.39 2.49 12.15
C HIS A 307 -6.16 1.29 11.22
N GLY A 308 -6.96 0.25 11.36
CA GLY A 308 -6.96 -0.88 10.43
C GLY A 308 -7.36 -0.42 9.03
N LEU A 309 -8.57 0.12 8.89
CA LEU A 309 -9.10 0.75 7.68
C LEU A 309 -9.44 2.22 7.98
N LEU A 310 -8.98 3.14 7.13
CA LEU A 310 -9.36 4.56 7.18
C LEU A 310 -9.83 5.04 5.81
N ALA A 311 -11.11 5.44 5.71
CA ALA A 311 -11.65 6.05 4.51
C ALA A 311 -11.99 7.53 4.75
N GLN A 312 -11.35 8.44 3.99
CA GLN A 312 -11.61 9.87 4.02
C GLN A 312 -12.34 10.36 2.76
N ARG A 313 -11.87 10.01 1.56
CA ARG A 313 -12.40 10.52 0.28
C ARG A 313 -12.59 9.43 -0.75
N GLY A 314 -12.22 8.20 -0.44
CA GLY A 314 -12.34 7.03 -1.30
C GLY A 314 -13.19 5.95 -0.65
N VAL A 315 -13.26 4.84 -1.34
CA VAL A 315 -13.98 3.63 -0.94
C VAL A 315 -12.97 2.57 -0.56
N ILE A 316 -13.22 1.86 0.54
CA ILE A 316 -12.54 0.59 0.86
C ILE A 316 -13.58 -0.51 0.75
N GLU A 317 -13.34 -1.47 -0.12
CA GLU A 317 -14.12 -2.69 -0.28
C GLU A 317 -13.34 -3.85 0.34
N ALA A 318 -13.96 -4.57 1.26
CA ALA A 318 -13.33 -5.66 1.99
C ALA A 318 -14.05 -6.97 1.71
N GLY A 319 -13.33 -7.94 1.14
CA GLY A 319 -13.79 -9.28 0.86
C GLY A 319 -14.10 -10.09 2.12
N ASP A 320 -14.48 -11.33 1.92
CA ASP A 320 -14.88 -12.23 2.99
C ASP A 320 -13.67 -12.64 3.86
N GLY A 321 -13.92 -12.80 5.17
CA GLY A 321 -12.89 -13.28 6.10
C GLY A 321 -11.78 -12.27 6.41
N LEU A 322 -12.01 -10.96 6.16
CA LEU A 322 -11.08 -9.91 6.58
C LEU A 322 -10.81 -10.02 8.09
N ASN A 323 -9.53 -9.94 8.50
CA ASN A 323 -9.13 -9.98 9.90
C ASN A 323 -8.35 -8.71 10.27
N ILE A 324 -8.87 -7.91 11.20
CA ILE A 324 -8.26 -6.66 11.68
C ILE A 324 -7.92 -6.76 13.15
N SER A 325 -6.66 -6.56 13.51
CA SER A 325 -6.17 -6.43 14.88
C SER A 325 -5.48 -5.08 15.07
N VAL A 326 -5.94 -4.29 16.03
CA VAL A 326 -5.46 -2.93 16.29
C VAL A 326 -5.01 -2.82 17.74
N GLU A 327 -3.74 -2.45 17.98
CA GLU A 327 -3.14 -2.43 19.33
C GLU A 327 -2.92 -1.01 19.88
N GLY A 328 -2.66 0.00 19.02
CA GLY A 328 -2.28 1.35 19.44
C GLY A 328 -3.42 2.17 20.08
N SER A 329 -3.08 3.08 20.99
CA SER A 329 -4.04 3.98 21.63
C SER A 329 -4.70 4.91 20.61
N GLY A 330 -6.02 5.16 20.75
CA GLY A 330 -6.81 5.98 19.84
C GLY A 330 -6.95 5.41 18.44
N SER A 331 -6.64 4.14 18.25
CA SER A 331 -6.68 3.44 16.98
C SER A 331 -8.01 2.71 16.81
N HIS A 332 -8.60 2.77 15.61
CA HIS A 332 -9.90 2.14 15.30
C HIS A 332 -9.74 0.99 14.32
N GLY A 333 -10.60 -0.01 14.42
CA GLY A 333 -10.62 -1.12 13.46
C GLY A 333 -11.01 -0.64 12.06
N ALA A 334 -12.21 -0.13 11.89
CA ALA A 334 -12.72 0.49 10.66
C ALA A 334 -13.20 1.92 10.97
N TYR A 335 -12.66 2.91 10.27
CA TYR A 335 -12.94 4.32 10.51
C TYR A 335 -13.24 5.09 9.23
N VAL A 336 -14.35 5.83 9.23
CA VAL A 336 -14.70 6.78 8.17
C VAL A 336 -14.86 8.17 8.78
N ASN A 337 -14.06 9.15 8.34
CA ASN A 337 -14.05 10.49 8.95
C ASN A 337 -14.43 11.63 7.99
N ALA A 338 -14.99 11.34 6.82
CA ALA A 338 -15.49 12.33 5.89
C ALA A 338 -16.70 11.83 5.11
N ALA A 339 -17.59 12.74 4.71
CA ALA A 339 -18.84 12.42 4.04
C ALA A 339 -18.70 11.70 2.68
N THR A 340 -17.54 11.77 2.06
CA THR A 340 -17.24 11.11 0.79
C THR A 340 -16.47 9.80 0.95
N GLY A 341 -16.12 9.44 2.19
CA GLY A 341 -15.51 8.17 2.51
C GLY A 341 -16.54 7.07 2.75
N SER A 342 -16.21 5.85 2.39
CA SER A 342 -17.02 4.68 2.74
C SER A 342 -16.16 3.43 2.92
N ILE A 343 -16.65 2.53 3.77
CA ILE A 343 -16.12 1.17 3.93
C ILE A 343 -17.28 0.21 3.71
N GLU A 344 -17.08 -0.77 2.85
CA GLU A 344 -18.05 -1.81 2.56
C GLU A 344 -17.45 -3.19 2.84
N PHE A 345 -18.04 -3.93 3.77
CA PHE A 345 -17.72 -5.33 4.01
C PHE A 345 -18.61 -6.19 3.11
N LEU A 346 -18.02 -6.81 2.11
CA LEU A 346 -18.69 -7.67 1.12
C LEU A 346 -18.94 -9.09 1.65
N GLY A 347 -18.38 -9.43 2.81
CA GLY A 347 -18.53 -10.68 3.53
C GLY A 347 -18.28 -10.49 5.02
N GLY A 348 -18.10 -11.58 5.76
CA GLY A 348 -17.79 -11.56 7.18
C GLY A 348 -16.40 -10.95 7.47
N ALA A 349 -16.24 -10.40 8.67
CA ALA A 349 -14.98 -9.85 9.13
C ALA A 349 -14.76 -10.10 10.62
N ALA A 350 -13.50 -10.33 11.01
CA ALA A 350 -13.08 -10.30 12.41
C ALA A 350 -12.39 -8.95 12.68
N ILE A 351 -12.87 -8.21 13.70
CA ILE A 351 -12.31 -6.92 14.10
C ILE A 351 -12.07 -6.94 15.59
N ASP A 352 -10.82 -6.74 16.02
CA ASP A 352 -10.42 -6.69 17.41
C ASP A 352 -9.57 -5.44 17.68
N THR A 353 -10.00 -4.62 18.64
CA THR A 353 -9.26 -3.43 19.10
C THR A 353 -8.39 -3.70 20.31
N ASN A 354 -8.26 -4.95 20.75
CA ASN A 354 -7.36 -5.37 21.83
C ASN A 354 -7.46 -4.50 23.12
N ASP A 355 -8.69 -4.14 23.50
CA ASP A 355 -8.97 -3.28 24.68
C ASP A 355 -8.32 -1.89 24.65
N ASN A 356 -7.92 -1.40 23.47
CA ASN A 356 -7.47 -0.02 23.32
C ASN A 356 -8.66 0.96 23.53
N ASP A 357 -8.38 2.25 23.64
CA ASP A 357 -9.40 3.31 23.81
C ASP A 357 -10.08 3.73 22.49
N GLY A 358 -9.91 2.96 21.41
CA GLY A 358 -10.53 3.16 20.12
C GLY A 358 -11.87 2.43 19.97
N TYR A 359 -12.40 2.50 18.75
CA TYR A 359 -13.63 1.82 18.37
C TYR A 359 -13.35 0.70 17.36
N ALA A 360 -14.05 -0.41 17.49
CA ALA A 360 -13.99 -1.45 16.44
C ALA A 360 -14.54 -0.91 15.12
N VAL A 361 -15.64 -0.16 15.16
CA VAL A 361 -16.26 0.48 13.99
C VAL A 361 -16.66 1.90 14.34
N TYR A 362 -16.13 2.88 13.58
CA TYR A 362 -16.43 4.29 13.81
C TYR A 362 -16.80 5.00 12.49
N ALA A 363 -18.00 5.59 12.45
CA ALA A 363 -18.44 6.43 11.34
C ALA A 363 -18.59 7.89 11.79
N ASP A 364 -17.67 8.79 11.36
CA ASP A 364 -17.77 10.24 11.50
C ASP A 364 -18.00 10.85 10.11
N LYS A 365 -19.24 11.21 9.79
CA LYS A 365 -19.72 11.81 8.52
C LYS A 365 -19.84 10.90 7.30
N GLY A 366 -19.27 9.71 7.28
CA GLY A 366 -19.34 8.80 6.14
C GLY A 366 -20.15 7.55 6.44
N THR A 367 -20.00 6.51 5.63
CA THR A 367 -20.80 5.29 5.75
C THR A 367 -19.91 4.06 5.91
N ILE A 368 -20.34 3.17 6.81
CA ILE A 368 -19.78 1.82 6.95
C ILE A 368 -20.95 0.86 6.79
N THR A 369 -20.85 -0.02 5.79
CA THR A 369 -21.89 -1.02 5.52
C THR A 369 -21.29 -2.41 5.49
N GLY A 370 -22.07 -3.43 5.79
CA GLY A 370 -21.59 -4.79 5.71
C GLY A 370 -22.70 -5.83 5.75
N THR A 371 -22.47 -6.89 4.98
CA THR A 371 -23.36 -8.05 4.96
C THR A 371 -22.52 -9.31 5.12
N ALA A 372 -22.73 -10.05 6.24
CA ALA A 372 -22.02 -11.31 6.49
C ALA A 372 -22.26 -12.36 5.39
N GLY A 373 -23.43 -12.33 4.75
CA GLY A 373 -23.78 -13.30 3.72
C GLY A 373 -23.78 -14.73 4.26
N ASN A 374 -22.87 -15.57 3.75
CA ASN A 374 -22.66 -16.93 4.25
C ASN A 374 -21.54 -17.04 5.30
N SER A 375 -20.89 -15.95 5.65
CA SER A 375 -19.79 -15.86 6.61
C SER A 375 -20.24 -15.21 7.93
N THR A 376 -19.30 -14.84 8.78
CA THR A 376 -19.60 -14.30 10.11
C THR A 376 -18.88 -12.98 10.36
N PHE A 377 -19.52 -12.05 11.02
CA PHE A 377 -18.85 -10.97 11.74
C PHE A 377 -18.46 -11.46 13.15
N ASN A 378 -17.20 -11.20 13.53
CA ASN A 378 -16.72 -11.38 14.90
C ASN A 378 -16.08 -10.06 15.34
N ILE A 379 -16.84 -9.21 16.01
CA ILE A 379 -16.44 -7.85 16.34
C ILE A 379 -16.27 -7.72 17.84
N THR A 380 -15.05 -7.39 18.29
CA THR A 380 -14.69 -7.10 19.68
C THR A 380 -14.25 -5.64 19.79
N GLY A 381 -14.96 -4.86 20.61
CA GLY A 381 -14.77 -3.42 20.77
C GLY A 381 -16.05 -2.64 20.49
N ASN A 382 -16.06 -1.35 20.78
CA ASN A 382 -17.25 -0.53 20.71
C ASN A 382 -17.53 -0.02 19.27
N MET A 383 -18.79 0.33 19.00
CA MET A 383 -19.18 1.04 17.77
C MET A 383 -19.64 2.46 18.10
N TYR A 384 -19.28 3.40 17.22
CA TYR A 384 -19.67 4.79 17.39
C TYR A 384 -20.05 5.43 16.04
N ALA A 385 -21.14 6.16 16.04
CA ALA A 385 -21.57 6.96 14.89
C ALA A 385 -21.80 8.42 15.30
N ASP A 386 -21.17 9.36 14.58
CA ASP A 386 -21.19 10.78 14.89
C ASP A 386 -21.37 11.62 13.62
N ASN A 387 -21.78 12.88 13.77
CA ASN A 387 -21.82 13.89 12.71
C ASN A 387 -22.51 13.43 11.41
N SER A 388 -23.65 12.74 11.52
CA SER A 388 -24.40 12.10 10.42
C SER A 388 -23.65 10.89 9.79
N GLY A 389 -22.66 10.33 10.45
CA GLY A 389 -22.06 9.05 10.08
C GLY A 389 -23.06 7.91 10.23
N SER A 390 -22.93 6.88 9.40
CA SER A 390 -23.85 5.74 9.39
C SER A 390 -23.08 4.42 9.43
N ILE A 391 -23.50 3.54 10.34
CA ILE A 391 -23.08 2.14 10.40
C ILE A 391 -24.32 1.28 10.14
N ASP A 392 -24.27 0.37 9.17
CA ASP A 392 -25.35 -0.56 8.85
C ASP A 392 -24.77 -1.96 8.62
N LEU A 393 -24.97 -2.87 9.57
CA LEU A 393 -24.40 -4.20 9.55
C LEU A 393 -25.48 -5.29 9.61
N ASP A 394 -25.50 -6.12 8.57
CA ASP A 394 -26.22 -7.38 8.50
C ASP A 394 -25.38 -8.52 9.08
N MET A 395 -25.57 -8.82 10.35
CA MET A 395 -24.85 -9.87 11.08
C MET A 395 -25.63 -11.18 10.97
N ASP A 396 -25.05 -12.16 10.30
CA ASP A 396 -25.71 -13.43 9.98
C ASP A 396 -24.83 -14.63 10.42
N ASN A 397 -25.38 -15.83 10.36
CA ASN A 397 -24.67 -17.10 10.51
C ASN A 397 -23.79 -17.23 11.77
N ASN A 398 -24.35 -17.01 12.95
CA ASN A 398 -23.65 -17.02 14.24
C ASN A 398 -22.62 -15.86 14.40
N SER A 399 -22.84 -14.74 13.74
CA SER A 399 -22.02 -13.54 13.95
C SER A 399 -22.06 -13.09 15.42
N VAL A 400 -20.94 -12.59 15.92
CA VAL A 400 -20.82 -12.16 17.33
C VAL A 400 -20.34 -10.70 17.36
N PHE A 401 -21.06 -9.87 18.11
CA PHE A 401 -20.60 -8.54 18.49
C PHE A 401 -20.44 -8.48 20.02
N THR A 402 -19.25 -8.18 20.50
CA THR A 402 -18.97 -7.92 21.92
C THR A 402 -18.52 -6.48 22.10
N GLY A 403 -19.39 -5.66 22.66
CA GLY A 403 -19.13 -4.22 22.81
C GLY A 403 -20.38 -3.42 23.09
N SER A 404 -20.20 -2.12 23.23
CA SER A 404 -21.27 -1.13 23.36
C SER A 404 -21.42 -0.32 22.06
N THR A 405 -22.56 0.37 21.93
CA THR A 405 -22.83 1.30 20.82
C THR A 405 -23.17 2.68 21.35
N ALA A 406 -22.72 3.72 20.68
CA ALA A 406 -23.07 5.10 21.01
C ALA A 406 -23.33 5.94 19.76
N LEU A 407 -24.24 6.92 19.90
CA LEU A 407 -24.65 7.84 18.84
C LEU A 407 -24.45 9.28 19.30
N ALA A 408 -24.04 10.15 18.37
CA ALA A 408 -24.03 11.60 18.58
C ALA A 408 -24.34 12.33 17.28
N ASN A 409 -24.77 13.60 17.38
CA ASN A 409 -24.90 14.55 16.28
C ASN A 409 -25.52 13.96 14.99
N SER A 410 -26.67 13.29 15.12
CA SER A 410 -27.40 12.61 14.03
C SER A 410 -26.66 11.41 13.42
N GLY A 411 -25.70 10.84 14.10
CA GLY A 411 -25.13 9.55 13.73
C GLY A 411 -26.16 8.42 13.82
N THR A 412 -26.01 7.38 13.03
CA THR A 412 -26.92 6.22 13.01
C THR A 412 -26.18 4.90 13.05
N ILE A 413 -26.70 3.96 13.85
CA ILE A 413 -26.25 2.57 13.88
C ILE A 413 -27.48 1.68 13.68
N SER A 414 -27.45 0.85 12.63
CA SER A 414 -28.43 -0.18 12.36
C SER A 414 -27.78 -1.55 12.47
N LEU A 415 -28.30 -2.40 13.34
CA LEU A 415 -27.82 -3.77 13.51
C LEU A 415 -28.95 -4.75 13.18
N ASN A 416 -28.64 -5.70 12.34
CA ASN A 416 -29.56 -6.72 11.86
C ASN A 416 -28.99 -8.11 12.22
N LEU A 417 -29.43 -8.65 13.35
CA LEU A 417 -28.97 -9.95 13.87
C LEU A 417 -29.87 -11.07 13.34
N LYS A 418 -29.28 -12.00 12.56
CA LYS A 418 -29.98 -13.09 11.91
C LYS A 418 -29.29 -14.44 12.20
N ASN A 419 -30.06 -15.52 12.14
CA ASN A 419 -29.57 -16.90 12.13
C ASN A 419 -28.54 -17.19 13.25
N SER A 420 -29.01 -17.09 14.50
CA SER A 420 -28.24 -17.35 15.73
C SER A 420 -27.08 -16.37 15.99
N SER A 421 -27.14 -15.15 15.44
CA SER A 421 -26.17 -14.13 15.74
C SER A 421 -26.38 -13.54 17.15
N TYR A 422 -25.31 -13.01 17.72
CA TYR A 422 -25.28 -12.66 19.13
C TYR A 422 -24.63 -11.30 19.35
N TRP A 423 -25.29 -10.43 20.13
CA TRP A 423 -24.70 -9.20 20.64
C TRP A 423 -24.54 -9.27 22.16
N HIS A 424 -23.30 -9.30 22.62
CA HIS A 424 -22.96 -9.17 24.02
C HIS A 424 -22.73 -7.70 24.35
N VAL A 425 -23.68 -7.08 25.04
CA VAL A 425 -23.65 -5.67 25.41
C VAL A 425 -22.77 -5.47 26.63
N THR A 426 -21.68 -4.73 26.51
CA THR A 426 -20.68 -4.54 27.58
C THR A 426 -20.94 -3.31 28.44
N SER A 427 -21.68 -2.32 27.93
CA SER A 427 -22.09 -1.14 28.72
C SER A 427 -23.36 -0.52 28.13
N SER A 428 -23.80 0.64 28.66
CA SER A 428 -24.94 1.38 28.14
C SER A 428 -24.81 1.59 26.63
N SER A 429 -25.84 1.24 25.87
CA SER A 429 -25.79 1.19 24.39
C SER A 429 -27.01 1.85 23.78
N GLU A 430 -26.81 2.51 22.64
CA GLU A 430 -27.85 3.16 21.85
C GLU A 430 -27.71 2.77 20.36
N VAL A 431 -28.79 2.43 19.69
CA VAL A 431 -28.85 2.13 18.25
C VAL A 431 -30.07 2.82 17.63
N SER A 432 -29.97 3.20 16.36
CA SER A 432 -31.08 3.79 15.60
C SER A 432 -32.10 2.72 15.19
N SER A 433 -31.62 1.53 14.87
CA SER A 433 -32.43 0.38 14.48
C SER A 433 -31.80 -0.93 14.97
N LEU A 434 -32.62 -1.82 15.49
CA LEU A 434 -32.23 -3.16 15.88
C LEU A 434 -33.28 -4.16 15.38
N HIS A 435 -32.86 -5.07 14.55
CA HIS A 435 -33.69 -6.21 14.14
C HIS A 435 -33.05 -7.51 14.62
N VAL A 436 -33.83 -8.36 15.29
CA VAL A 436 -33.35 -9.64 15.83
C VAL A 436 -34.26 -10.75 15.34
N SER A 437 -33.70 -11.73 14.64
CA SER A 437 -34.48 -12.83 14.05
C SER A 437 -33.67 -14.13 13.98
N GLY A 438 -34.31 -15.23 13.63
CA GLY A 438 -33.66 -16.51 13.38
C GLY A 438 -32.92 -17.10 14.57
N GLY A 439 -33.42 -16.91 15.80
CA GLY A 439 -32.80 -17.44 17.01
C GLY A 439 -31.63 -16.59 17.54
N SER A 440 -31.42 -15.41 16.98
CA SER A 440 -30.41 -14.46 17.45
C SER A 440 -30.79 -13.85 18.80
N MET A 441 -29.80 -13.35 19.54
CA MET A 441 -29.99 -12.79 20.87
C MET A 441 -29.17 -11.53 21.12
N VAL A 442 -29.73 -10.64 21.95
CA VAL A 442 -29.02 -9.53 22.59
C VAL A 442 -28.91 -9.83 24.09
N ASN A 443 -27.68 -9.96 24.58
CA ASN A 443 -27.44 -10.20 25.99
C ASN A 443 -27.15 -8.88 26.71
N LEU A 444 -28.06 -8.47 27.59
CA LEU A 444 -27.97 -7.27 28.41
C LEU A 444 -27.47 -7.58 29.85
N SER A 445 -27.04 -8.81 30.12
CA SER A 445 -26.56 -9.20 31.43
C SER A 445 -25.26 -8.44 31.77
N HIS A 446 -25.42 -7.26 32.29
CA HIS A 446 -24.42 -6.61 33.11
C HIS A 446 -24.42 -7.33 34.45
N GLU A 447 -23.29 -7.90 34.85
CA GLU A 447 -23.09 -8.26 36.26
C GLU A 447 -23.09 -6.96 37.08
N TYR A 448 -24.26 -6.40 37.34
CA TYR A 448 -24.47 -5.43 38.42
C TYR A 448 -24.62 -6.25 39.70
N CYS A 449 -23.54 -6.79 40.20
CA CYS A 449 -23.41 -7.15 41.59
C CYS A 449 -22.89 -5.93 42.35
N GLY A 450 -23.71 -4.89 42.43
CA GLY A 450 -23.57 -3.79 43.35
C GLY A 450 -24.51 -4.05 44.51
N ASP A 451 -23.93 -4.44 45.65
CA ASP A 451 -24.47 -4.42 46.98
C ASP A 451 -26.01 -4.53 47.15
N CYS A 452 -26.52 -5.77 47.31
CA CYS A 452 -27.76 -6.05 48.01
C CYS A 452 -27.44 -6.38 49.46
#